data_679d047a7d4ecf47f628c6a85fbf076a
#
_entry.id   679d047a7d4ecf47f628c6a85fbf076a
#
_cell.length_a   1.000
_cell.length_b   1.000
_cell.length_c   1.000
_cell.angle_alpha   90.00
_cell.angle_beta   90.00
_cell.angle_gamma   90.00
#
_symmetry.space_group_name_H-M   'P 1'
#
loop_
_entity.id
_entity.type
_entity.pdbx_description
1 polymer ?
#
loop_
_entity_poly.entity_id
_entity_poly.type
_entity_poly.pdbx_seq_one_letter_code
_entity_poly.pdbx_strand_id
1 'polypeptide(L)'
;DKKVVSSVYLTGEGFENNWYPNSLKVLCNGRRAFLGNNLYSKGACYSSMRYADPYDDGPIYLDGTKMTEQICLRMRIAGQEGWYPIVAWGTHWYEADGQWEVILEDTSDIEIHIESLDGEDLKVETVSLEGLPERTDYSLRLQIEVMFLDERTCRLRFKDVGFGEFY
;
A
#
# COMPACT_ATOMS: atom_id res chain seq x y z
N ASP A 1 14.45 -21.93 12.15
CA ASP A 1 13.42 -21.52 13.14
C ASP A 1 12.35 -22.59 13.25
N LYS A 2 12.23 -23.18 14.45
CA LYS A 2 11.12 -24.10 14.74
C LYS A 2 9.89 -23.26 15.08
N LYS A 3 9.06 -22.98 14.09
CA LYS A 3 7.75 -22.36 14.34
C LYS A 3 6.89 -23.27 15.21
N VAL A 4 6.44 -22.80 16.35
CA VAL A 4 5.54 -23.53 17.25
C VAL A 4 4.11 -23.37 16.70
N VAL A 5 3.53 -24.45 16.18
CA VAL A 5 2.14 -24.49 15.74
C VAL A 5 1.27 -24.92 16.92
N SER A 6 0.49 -24.00 17.47
CA SER A 6 -0.39 -24.23 18.62
C SER A 6 -1.82 -24.67 18.25
N SER A 7 -2.25 -24.32 17.05
CA SER A 7 -3.62 -24.56 16.58
C SER A 7 -3.66 -24.98 15.12
N VAL A 8 -4.61 -25.84 14.77
CA VAL A 8 -4.85 -26.32 13.40
C VAL A 8 -6.33 -26.13 13.09
N TYR A 9 -6.64 -25.52 11.97
CA TYR A 9 -7.99 -25.38 11.46
C TYR A 9 -8.20 -26.34 10.30
N LEU A 10 -9.22 -27.16 10.40
CA LEU A 10 -9.64 -28.08 9.36
C LEU A 10 -10.77 -27.43 8.55
N THR A 11 -10.55 -27.23 7.27
CA THR A 11 -11.50 -26.55 6.40
C THR A 11 -11.65 -27.30 5.07
N GLY A 12 -12.82 -27.18 4.47
CA GLY A 12 -13.19 -27.83 3.21
C GLY A 12 -14.11 -29.03 3.41
N GLU A 13 -14.85 -29.37 2.34
CA GLU A 13 -15.85 -30.42 2.31
C GLU A 13 -15.31 -31.81 2.73
N GLY A 14 -14.02 -32.05 2.49
CA GLY A 14 -13.37 -33.31 2.89
C GLY A 14 -13.39 -33.58 4.39
N PHE A 15 -13.59 -32.55 5.23
CA PHE A 15 -13.62 -32.66 6.68
C PHE A 15 -15.05 -32.73 7.26
N GLU A 16 -16.08 -32.76 6.44
CA GLU A 16 -17.48 -32.94 6.86
C GLU A 16 -17.79 -34.36 7.26
N ASN A 17 -16.94 -35.33 6.89
CA ASN A 17 -17.10 -36.77 7.17
C ASN A 17 -16.06 -37.27 8.19
N ASN A 18 -16.32 -38.43 8.80
CA ASN A 18 -15.51 -39.04 9.86
C ASN A 18 -14.37 -39.96 9.34
N TRP A 19 -13.81 -39.73 8.17
CA TRP A 19 -12.78 -40.59 7.58
C TRP A 19 -11.34 -40.33 8.09
N TYR A 20 -11.10 -39.20 8.74
CA TYR A 20 -9.80 -38.70 9.12
C TYR A 20 -9.37 -38.80 10.60
N PRO A 21 -9.98 -39.61 11.48
CA PRO A 21 -9.66 -39.60 12.93
C PRO A 21 -8.20 -39.94 13.23
N ASN A 22 -7.58 -40.81 12.45
CA ASN A 22 -6.16 -41.16 12.64
C ASN A 22 -5.21 -40.06 12.23
N SER A 23 -5.48 -39.39 11.11
CA SER A 23 -4.71 -38.22 10.67
C SER A 23 -4.85 -37.07 11.65
N LEU A 24 -6.06 -36.90 12.22
CA LEU A 24 -6.33 -35.87 13.21
C LEU A 24 -5.54 -36.11 14.50
N LYS A 25 -5.39 -37.35 14.98
CA LYS A 25 -4.57 -37.66 16.14
C LYS A 25 -3.11 -37.24 15.95
N VAL A 26 -2.58 -37.45 14.76
CA VAL A 26 -1.18 -37.04 14.42
C VAL A 26 -1.05 -35.53 14.37
N LEU A 27 -1.99 -34.85 13.73
CA LEU A 27 -1.98 -33.38 13.58
C LEU A 27 -2.19 -32.67 14.93
N CYS A 28 -3.04 -33.24 15.80
CA CYS A 28 -3.41 -32.66 17.09
C CYS A 28 -2.47 -33.03 18.22
N ASN A 29 -1.37 -33.72 17.97
CA ASN A 29 -0.41 -34.07 18.99
C ASN A 29 0.21 -32.78 19.61
N GLY A 30 -0.27 -32.40 20.79
CA GLY A 30 0.10 -31.17 21.48
C GLY A 30 -0.49 -29.89 20.90
N ARG A 31 -1.50 -29.96 20.00
CA ARG A 31 -2.14 -28.82 19.34
C ARG A 31 -3.65 -28.84 19.50
N ARG A 32 -4.28 -27.69 19.40
CA ARG A 32 -5.73 -27.57 19.34
C ARG A 32 -6.19 -27.70 17.89
N ALA A 33 -7.20 -28.55 17.62
CA ALA A 33 -7.83 -28.63 16.32
C ALA A 33 -9.25 -28.04 16.37
N PHE A 34 -9.58 -27.27 15.35
CA PHE A 34 -10.88 -26.64 15.18
C PHE A 34 -11.44 -26.96 13.80
N LEU A 35 -12.75 -27.24 13.75
CA LEU A 35 -13.49 -27.31 12.48
C LEU A 35 -13.75 -25.88 11.99
N GLY A 36 -13.26 -25.57 10.80
CA GLY A 36 -13.31 -24.24 10.22
C GLY A 36 -14.38 -24.08 9.13
N ASN A 37 -15.57 -24.66 9.31
CA ASN A 37 -16.64 -24.65 8.30
C ASN A 37 -16.98 -23.24 7.78
N ASN A 38 -16.84 -22.21 8.63
CA ASN A 38 -17.12 -20.82 8.27
C ASN A 38 -15.84 -19.96 8.19
N LEU A 39 -14.66 -20.57 8.10
CA LEU A 39 -13.40 -19.84 8.18
C LEU A 39 -13.25 -18.83 7.04
N TYR A 40 -13.57 -19.25 5.81
CA TYR A 40 -13.50 -18.37 4.63
C TYR A 40 -14.51 -17.24 4.69
N SER A 41 -15.76 -17.54 5.06
CA SER A 41 -16.81 -16.50 5.18
C SER A 41 -16.49 -15.49 6.27
N LYS A 42 -15.99 -15.93 7.41
CA LYS A 42 -15.52 -15.03 8.48
C LYS A 42 -14.32 -14.22 8.05
N GLY A 43 -13.35 -14.85 7.38
CA GLY A 43 -12.19 -14.16 6.85
C GLY A 43 -12.58 -13.06 5.85
N ALA A 44 -13.52 -13.35 4.95
CA ALA A 44 -14.04 -12.38 4.01
C ALA A 44 -14.75 -11.20 4.69
N CYS A 45 -15.55 -11.48 5.74
CA CYS A 45 -16.19 -10.43 6.55
C CYS A 45 -15.16 -9.53 7.24
N TYR A 46 -14.15 -10.13 7.88
CA TYR A 46 -13.09 -9.35 8.53
C TYR A 46 -12.29 -8.54 7.52
N SER A 47 -11.95 -9.12 6.38
CA SER A 47 -11.25 -8.42 5.31
C SER A 47 -12.04 -7.22 4.79
N SER A 48 -13.36 -7.40 4.60
CA SER A 48 -14.25 -6.31 4.17
C SER A 48 -14.35 -5.19 5.20
N MET A 49 -14.43 -5.53 6.49
CA MET A 49 -14.44 -4.53 7.57
C MET A 49 -13.13 -3.72 7.60
N ARG A 50 -12.01 -4.40 7.46
CA ARG A 50 -10.69 -3.77 7.43
C ARG A 50 -10.52 -2.87 6.20
N TYR A 51 -10.98 -3.32 5.03
CA TYR A 51 -10.94 -2.53 3.81
C TYR A 51 -11.73 -1.22 3.92
N ALA A 52 -12.76 -1.19 4.76
CA ALA A 52 -13.56 0.00 5.02
C ALA A 52 -12.95 0.93 6.09
N ASP A 53 -11.91 0.49 6.81
CA ASP A 53 -11.24 1.28 7.85
C ASP A 53 -9.96 1.91 7.30
N PRO A 54 -9.92 3.24 7.07
CA PRO A 54 -8.74 3.91 6.53
C PRO A 54 -7.57 3.97 7.52
N TYR A 55 -7.78 3.60 8.79
CA TYR A 55 -6.76 3.60 9.85
C TYR A 55 -6.31 2.18 10.24
N ASP A 56 -6.69 1.16 9.46
CA ASP A 56 -6.28 -0.20 9.74
C ASP A 56 -4.78 -0.39 9.48
N ASP A 57 -4.03 -0.62 10.54
CA ASP A 57 -2.60 -0.92 10.54
C ASP A 57 -2.27 -2.43 10.51
N GLY A 58 -3.26 -3.25 10.22
CA GLY A 58 -3.10 -4.70 10.19
C GLY A 58 -2.31 -5.22 8.99
N PRO A 59 -2.09 -6.55 8.91
CA PRO A 59 -1.29 -7.15 7.86
C PRO A 59 -1.88 -6.89 6.47
N ILE A 60 -1.03 -6.46 5.55
CA ILE A 60 -1.38 -6.24 4.15
C ILE A 60 -1.46 -7.60 3.44
N TYR A 61 -2.59 -7.86 2.78
CA TYR A 61 -2.69 -9.00 1.89
C TYR A 61 -2.11 -8.64 0.52
N LEU A 62 -1.10 -9.37 0.10
CA LEU A 62 -0.48 -9.19 -1.22
C LEU A 62 -0.90 -10.32 -2.16
N ASP A 63 -1.26 -9.95 -3.36
CA ASP A 63 -1.41 -10.83 -4.51
C ASP A 63 -0.60 -10.29 -5.70
N GLY A 64 -0.65 -10.95 -6.85
CA GLY A 64 0.12 -10.54 -8.03
C GLY A 64 -0.29 -9.21 -8.65
N THR A 65 -1.34 -8.54 -8.15
CA THR A 65 -1.81 -7.26 -8.66
C THR A 65 -1.55 -6.09 -7.72
N LYS A 66 -1.08 -6.38 -6.50
CA LYS A 66 -0.84 -5.36 -5.47
C LYS A 66 0.59 -4.87 -5.45
N MET A 67 0.72 -3.58 -5.22
CA MET A 67 2.01 -2.92 -5.11
C MET A 67 2.79 -3.43 -3.90
N THR A 68 4.01 -3.88 -4.14
CA THR A 68 5.00 -4.23 -3.11
C THR A 68 5.97 -3.10 -2.82
N GLU A 69 5.93 -2.05 -3.63
CA GLU A 69 6.68 -0.83 -3.45
C GLU A 69 5.72 0.34 -3.20
N GLN A 70 6.13 1.27 -2.37
CA GLN A 70 5.45 2.56 -2.22
C GLN A 70 6.26 3.67 -2.88
N ILE A 71 5.55 4.68 -3.35
CA ILE A 71 6.15 5.88 -3.93
C ILE A 71 5.83 7.05 -2.99
N CYS A 72 6.88 7.65 -2.43
CA CYS A 72 6.76 8.76 -1.51
C CYS A 72 7.38 10.03 -2.09
N LEU A 73 6.78 11.17 -1.77
CA LEU A 73 7.36 12.49 -2.00
C LEU A 73 7.74 13.13 -0.67
N ARG A 74 8.81 13.93 -0.68
CA ARG A 74 9.16 14.79 0.44
C ARG A 74 8.24 15.99 0.43
N MET A 75 7.42 16.11 1.46
CA MET A 75 6.42 17.16 1.57
C MET A 75 6.36 17.71 2.99
N ARG A 76 5.83 18.94 3.11
CA ARG A 76 5.47 19.53 4.40
C ARG A 76 3.95 19.58 4.52
N ILE A 77 3.41 18.83 5.47
CA ILE A 77 1.96 18.80 5.76
C ILE A 77 1.73 19.31 7.18
N ALA A 78 0.88 20.31 7.34
CA ALA A 78 0.59 20.94 8.64
C ALA A 78 1.85 21.38 9.41
N GLY A 79 2.89 21.83 8.69
CA GLY A 79 4.16 22.28 9.27
C GLY A 79 5.15 21.16 9.60
N GLN A 80 4.80 19.90 9.39
CA GLN A 80 5.68 18.76 9.59
C GLN A 80 6.23 18.30 8.25
N GLU A 81 7.56 18.22 8.16
CA GLU A 81 8.26 17.71 7.00
C GLU A 81 8.43 16.20 7.11
N GLY A 82 8.19 15.48 6.01
CA GLY A 82 8.31 14.03 5.98
C GLY A 82 8.13 13.44 4.59
N TRP A 83 8.25 12.12 4.52
CA TRP A 83 7.96 11.33 3.33
C TRP A 83 6.51 10.89 3.35
N TYR A 84 5.75 11.31 2.37
CA TYR A 84 4.31 11.01 2.30
C TYR A 84 4.04 10.14 1.09
N PRO A 85 3.37 9.00 1.27
CA PRO A 85 3.08 8.10 0.18
C PRO A 85 2.03 8.71 -0.76
N ILE A 86 2.37 8.80 -2.05
CA ILE A 86 1.43 9.08 -3.13
C ILE A 86 0.92 7.79 -3.76
N VAL A 87 1.64 6.69 -3.58
CA VAL A 87 1.21 5.33 -3.83
C VAL A 87 1.60 4.50 -2.62
N ALA A 88 0.65 3.84 -1.99
CA ALA A 88 0.88 3.02 -0.81
C ALA A 88 1.05 1.53 -1.15
N TRP A 89 1.81 0.79 -0.33
CA TRP A 89 1.86 -0.67 -0.39
C TRP A 89 0.47 -1.29 -0.32
N GLY A 90 0.28 -2.40 -1.00
CA GLY A 90 -0.96 -3.16 -0.97
C GLY A 90 -2.12 -2.55 -1.77
N THR A 91 -1.92 -1.39 -2.40
CA THR A 91 -2.86 -0.85 -3.38
C THR A 91 -2.77 -1.66 -4.67
N HIS A 92 -3.89 -1.95 -5.32
CA HIS A 92 -3.85 -2.54 -6.64
C HIS A 92 -3.27 -1.54 -7.65
N TRP A 93 -2.34 -1.98 -8.50
CA TRP A 93 -1.67 -1.08 -9.44
C TRP A 93 -2.67 -0.32 -10.33
N TYR A 94 -3.78 -0.94 -10.73
CA TYR A 94 -4.84 -0.34 -11.55
C TYR A 94 -5.80 0.58 -10.77
N GLU A 95 -5.66 0.66 -9.45
CA GLU A 95 -6.40 1.57 -8.55
C GLU A 95 -5.47 2.62 -7.93
N ALA A 96 -4.17 2.56 -8.24
CA ALA A 96 -3.16 3.43 -7.65
C ALA A 96 -3.04 4.79 -8.33
N ASP A 97 -3.89 5.07 -9.32
CA ASP A 97 -3.98 6.38 -9.95
C ASP A 97 -4.42 7.43 -8.93
N GLY A 98 -3.81 8.61 -8.99
CA GLY A 98 -4.11 9.66 -8.04
C GLY A 98 -3.70 11.03 -8.54
N GLN A 99 -4.20 12.06 -7.85
CA GLN A 99 -3.90 13.45 -8.15
C GLN A 99 -3.71 14.23 -6.85
N TRP A 100 -2.66 15.01 -6.80
CA TRP A 100 -2.33 15.87 -5.66
C TRP A 100 -2.04 17.28 -6.16
N GLU A 101 -2.35 18.27 -5.33
CA GLU A 101 -1.90 19.64 -5.52
C GLU A 101 -0.95 20.00 -4.40
N VAL A 102 0.20 20.51 -4.76
CA VAL A 102 1.27 20.91 -3.84
C VAL A 102 1.81 22.29 -4.19
N ILE A 103 2.40 22.97 -3.22
CA ILE A 103 3.15 24.19 -3.44
C ILE A 103 4.62 23.81 -3.45
N LEU A 104 5.34 24.21 -4.49
CA LEU A 104 6.78 24.02 -4.59
C LEU A 104 7.48 25.15 -3.85
N GLU A 105 8.31 24.79 -2.86
CA GLU A 105 9.07 25.74 -2.05
C GLU A 105 10.53 25.78 -2.51
N ASP A 106 10.97 26.92 -3.04
CA ASP A 106 12.37 27.29 -3.31
C ASP A 106 13.26 26.23 -4.00
N THR A 107 12.66 25.30 -4.74
CA THR A 107 13.38 24.26 -5.47
C THR A 107 12.68 23.95 -6.79
N SER A 108 13.47 23.53 -7.78
CA SER A 108 12.95 22.92 -9.02
C SER A 108 13.07 21.40 -9.02
N ASP A 109 13.66 20.83 -7.96
CA ASP A 109 13.96 19.41 -7.87
C ASP A 109 12.98 18.73 -6.92
N ILE A 110 12.41 17.63 -7.39
CA ILE A 110 11.51 16.80 -6.60
C ILE A 110 12.22 15.48 -6.33
N GLU A 111 12.37 15.16 -5.05
CA GLU A 111 12.89 13.87 -4.62
C GLU A 111 11.74 12.86 -4.49
N ILE A 112 11.90 11.71 -5.13
CA ILE A 112 10.96 10.61 -5.14
C ILE A 112 11.64 9.43 -4.47
N HIS A 113 11.06 8.92 -3.41
CA HIS A 113 11.49 7.69 -2.75
C HIS A 113 10.59 6.53 -3.19
N ILE A 114 11.23 5.46 -3.66
CA ILE A 114 10.57 4.19 -3.95
C ILE A 114 11.12 3.19 -2.96
N GLU A 115 10.27 2.72 -2.08
CA GLU A 115 10.64 1.87 -0.94
C GLU A 115 9.88 0.55 -1.00
N SER A 116 10.60 -0.56 -0.85
CA SER A 116 9.99 -1.89 -0.79
C SER A 116 9.32 -2.15 0.55
N LEU A 117 8.30 -3.00 0.55
CA LEU A 117 7.52 -3.34 1.75
C LEU A 117 8.36 -3.99 2.87
N ASP A 118 9.44 -4.71 2.51
CA ASP A 118 10.36 -5.31 3.46
C ASP A 118 11.41 -4.32 4.00
N GLY A 119 11.47 -3.11 3.42
CA GLY A 119 12.40 -2.06 3.82
C GLY A 119 13.87 -2.33 3.43
N GLU A 120 14.11 -3.38 2.62
CA GLU A 120 15.48 -3.75 2.22
C GLU A 120 15.96 -2.89 1.03
N ASP A 121 15.03 -2.50 0.15
CA ASP A 121 15.31 -1.69 -1.03
C ASP A 121 14.71 -0.29 -0.91
N LEU A 122 15.56 0.72 -0.98
CA LEU A 122 15.19 2.12 -1.09
C LEU A 122 15.88 2.73 -2.31
N LYS A 123 15.10 3.18 -3.28
CA LYS A 123 15.58 3.90 -4.45
C LYS A 123 15.17 5.35 -4.35
N VAL A 124 16.12 6.25 -4.55
CA VAL A 124 15.88 7.69 -4.56
C VAL A 124 16.10 8.20 -5.98
N GLU A 125 15.09 8.81 -6.55
CA GLU A 125 15.15 9.48 -7.84
C GLU A 125 14.93 10.99 -7.65
N THR A 126 15.71 11.79 -8.33
CA THR A 126 15.52 13.24 -8.36
C THR A 126 15.05 13.66 -9.74
N VAL A 127 13.94 14.35 -9.79
CA VAL A 127 13.36 14.88 -11.02
C VAL A 127 13.49 16.40 -11.01
N SER A 128 14.29 16.93 -11.92
CA SER A 128 14.40 18.37 -12.13
C SER A 128 13.29 18.85 -13.07
N LEU A 129 12.48 19.79 -12.60
CA LEU A 129 11.40 20.38 -13.38
C LEU A 129 11.93 21.57 -14.18
N GLU A 130 12.31 21.30 -15.42
CA GLU A 130 12.81 22.35 -16.32
C GLU A 130 11.67 23.25 -16.83
N GLY A 131 11.97 24.54 -16.99
CA GLY A 131 11.05 25.50 -17.60
C GLY A 131 9.94 26.02 -16.67
N LEU A 132 10.01 25.72 -15.37
CA LEU A 132 9.13 26.36 -14.40
C LEU A 132 9.52 27.84 -14.22
N PRO A 133 8.55 28.76 -14.07
CA PRO A 133 8.85 30.14 -13.77
C PRO A 133 9.47 30.26 -12.37
N GLU A 134 10.56 31.01 -12.26
CA GLU A 134 11.12 31.35 -10.95
C GLU A 134 10.14 32.26 -10.21
N ARG A 135 9.56 31.74 -9.13
CA ARG A 135 8.62 32.46 -8.27
C ARG A 135 9.06 32.30 -6.83
N THR A 136 9.41 33.38 -6.20
CA THR A 136 9.92 33.44 -4.82
C THR A 136 8.81 33.64 -3.78
N ASP A 137 7.56 33.75 -4.21
CA ASP A 137 6.40 34.10 -3.38
C ASP A 137 5.50 32.91 -3.01
N TYR A 138 6.03 31.67 -3.12
CA TYR A 138 5.27 30.44 -2.88
C TYR A 138 4.03 30.28 -3.77
N SER A 139 4.03 30.96 -4.93
CA SER A 139 2.88 30.95 -5.83
C SER A 139 2.91 29.82 -6.86
N LEU A 140 3.98 29.01 -6.87
CA LEU A 140 4.09 27.90 -7.81
C LEU A 140 3.31 26.69 -7.28
N ARG A 141 2.12 26.48 -7.83
CA ARG A 141 1.31 25.31 -7.59
C ARG A 141 1.58 24.24 -8.63
N LEU A 142 1.87 23.04 -8.17
CA LEU A 142 2.00 21.88 -9.03
C LEU A 142 0.84 20.93 -8.78
N GLN A 143 0.22 20.51 -9.85
CA GLN A 143 -0.62 19.34 -9.89
C GLN A 143 0.24 18.14 -10.25
N ILE A 144 0.21 17.12 -9.40
CA ILE A 144 0.92 15.87 -9.59
C ILE A 144 -0.11 14.80 -9.92
N GLU A 145 -0.01 14.22 -11.09
CA GLU A 145 -0.85 13.09 -11.52
C GLU A 145 0.00 11.83 -11.52
N VAL A 146 -0.49 10.79 -10.89
CA VAL A 146 0.09 9.44 -10.91
C VAL A 146 -0.82 8.55 -11.73
N MET A 147 -0.25 7.82 -12.67
CA MET A 147 -0.97 6.89 -13.54
C MET A 147 -0.12 5.65 -13.76
N PHE A 148 -0.68 4.49 -13.54
CA PHE A 148 -0.04 3.22 -13.86
C PHE A 148 -0.43 2.78 -15.28
N LEU A 149 0.57 2.42 -16.08
CA LEU A 149 0.39 1.88 -17.41
C LEU A 149 0.33 0.35 -17.38
N ASP A 150 1.05 -0.24 -16.45
CA ASP A 150 1.08 -1.66 -16.11
C ASP A 150 1.61 -1.83 -14.69
N GLU A 151 1.75 -3.05 -14.21
CA GLU A 151 2.20 -3.40 -12.84
C GLU A 151 3.60 -2.86 -12.47
N ARG A 152 4.42 -2.46 -13.46
CA ARG A 152 5.81 -2.04 -13.29
C ARG A 152 6.11 -0.65 -13.79
N THR A 153 5.16 -0.04 -14.50
CA THR A 153 5.38 1.24 -15.16
C THR A 153 4.42 2.28 -14.62
N CYS A 154 4.96 3.20 -13.82
CA CYS A 154 4.27 4.36 -13.31
C CYS A 154 4.67 5.61 -14.09
N ARG A 155 3.70 6.42 -14.45
CA ARG A 155 3.90 7.74 -15.05
C ARG A 155 3.53 8.81 -14.04
N LEU A 156 4.48 9.67 -13.72
CA LEU A 156 4.25 10.90 -12.98
C LEU A 156 4.17 12.06 -13.96
N ARG A 157 3.14 12.87 -13.86
CA ARG A 157 2.98 14.10 -14.62
C ARG A 157 2.92 15.28 -13.66
N PHE A 158 3.77 16.24 -13.88
CA PHE A 158 3.79 17.50 -13.15
C PHE A 158 3.26 18.60 -14.04
N LYS A 159 2.31 19.38 -13.55
CA LYS A 159 1.68 20.47 -14.27
C LYS A 159 1.66 21.72 -13.40
N ASP A 160 2.19 22.82 -13.91
CA ASP A 160 1.99 24.13 -13.30
C ASP A 160 0.52 24.53 -13.46
N VAL A 161 -0.18 24.71 -12.35
CA VAL A 161 -1.58 25.16 -12.31
C VAL A 161 -1.70 26.66 -11.97
N GLY A 162 -0.57 27.34 -11.87
CA GLY A 162 -0.48 28.79 -11.70
C GLY A 162 -1.08 29.30 -10.39
N PHE A 163 -1.49 30.55 -10.40
CA PHE A 163 -2.29 31.13 -9.32
C PHE A 163 -3.68 30.50 -9.36
N GLY A 164 -3.96 29.57 -8.43
CA GLY A 164 -5.33 29.22 -8.18
C GLY A 164 -6.07 30.48 -7.75
N GLU A 165 -7.29 30.68 -8.29
CA GLU A 165 -8.14 31.74 -7.81
C GLU A 165 -8.30 31.60 -6.30
N PHE A 166 -7.88 32.63 -5.56
CA PHE A 166 -8.20 32.72 -4.14
C PHE A 166 -9.68 33.10 -4.05
N TYR A 167 -10.51 32.16 -3.69
CA TYR A 167 -11.87 32.43 -3.24
C TYR A 167 -11.90 32.53 -1.72
#